data_9f84f3ccf1ded2dbda7a9ecfdb01db53
#
_entry.id   9f84f3ccf1ded2dbda7a9ecfdb01db53
#
_cell.length_a   1.000
_cell.length_b   1.000
_cell.length_c   1.000
_cell.angle_alpha   90.00
_cell.angle_beta   90.00
_cell.angle_gamma   90.00
#
_symmetry.space_group_name_H-M   'P 1'
#
loop_
_entity.id
_entity.type
_entity.pdbx_description
1 polymer ?
#
loop_
_entity_poly.entity_id
_entity_poly.type
_entity_poly.pdbx_seq_one_letter_code
_entity_poly.pdbx_strand_id
1 'polypeptide(L)'
;MQLRNLVLFILALPLLSACGNGAESPYTVFRIDKGVYRIEDSNSQNPAGEQFDGEGKLVSSNNCSDMYLFTGKDRALLVDLSNKLDWADNAAEALVSQVKKLCGRKPLTISFTHNHNDHMGMLYAFQNQADVTFALPRTDFSSLLDLFPEDRSYVYDEGHCFDLGDLEVETLKVSGHTPGSVIYLVKDRNLAITGDAIGSGHGVWIFSKPAFEQYIDGFTALLTYLDESGIDKDKLRLFGGHYWQRDWCKELGSRELGIDYVRDMQELIGLICRGEADFVPSNLDFGLVDTYYCYGSAIVASNQSLKEYYK
;
A
#
# COMPACT_ATOMS: atom_id res chain seq x y z
N MET A 1 36.70 -24.02 4.97
CA MET A 1 35.95 -24.14 3.71
C MET A 1 34.59 -23.51 3.98
N GLN A 2 34.46 -22.21 3.73
CA GLN A 2 33.23 -21.45 4.01
C GLN A 2 32.30 -21.57 2.81
N LEU A 3 31.13 -22.20 3.00
CA LEU A 3 30.05 -22.12 2.02
C LEU A 3 29.44 -20.72 2.09
N ARG A 4 29.65 -19.93 1.04
CA ARG A 4 28.93 -18.69 0.80
C ARG A 4 27.50 -19.04 0.40
N ASN A 5 26.54 -18.68 1.24
CA ASN A 5 25.12 -18.70 0.90
C ASN A 5 24.90 -17.71 -0.27
N LEU A 6 24.57 -18.26 -1.43
CA LEU A 6 24.17 -17.50 -2.60
C LEU A 6 22.71 -17.10 -2.39
N VAL A 7 22.48 -15.90 -1.89
CA VAL A 7 21.15 -15.30 -1.87
C VAL A 7 20.79 -14.96 -3.31
N LEU A 8 19.87 -15.74 -3.86
CA LEU A 8 19.31 -15.49 -5.20
C LEU A 8 18.38 -14.28 -5.10
N PHE A 9 18.87 -13.08 -5.43
CA PHE A 9 18.02 -11.93 -5.71
C PHE A 9 17.19 -12.25 -6.96
N ILE A 10 15.90 -12.55 -6.75
CA ILE A 10 14.95 -12.56 -7.86
C ILE A 10 14.67 -11.10 -8.19
N LEU A 11 15.46 -10.54 -9.11
CA LEU A 11 15.13 -9.29 -9.77
C LEU A 11 13.78 -9.50 -10.47
N ALA A 12 12.74 -8.83 -9.97
CA ALA A 12 11.46 -8.74 -10.66
C ALA A 12 11.71 -8.00 -11.99
N LEU A 13 11.90 -8.76 -13.07
CA LEU A 13 11.98 -8.19 -14.42
C LEU A 13 10.59 -7.72 -14.84
N PRO A 14 10.44 -6.51 -15.39
CA PRO A 14 9.18 -6.08 -15.95
C PRO A 14 8.76 -7.04 -17.09
N LEU A 15 7.54 -7.51 -17.03
CA LEU A 15 6.92 -8.25 -18.14
C LEU A 15 6.60 -7.26 -19.25
N LEU A 16 7.53 -7.07 -20.18
CA LEU A 16 7.32 -6.24 -21.36
C LEU A 16 6.03 -6.68 -22.09
N SER A 17 5.05 -5.81 -22.09
CA SER A 17 3.82 -5.96 -22.84
C SER A 17 4.11 -5.67 -24.31
N ALA A 18 4.40 -6.71 -25.10
CA ALA A 18 4.41 -6.59 -26.55
C ALA A 18 2.98 -6.83 -27.07
N CYS A 19 2.26 -5.79 -27.42
CA CYS A 19 1.08 -5.89 -28.30
C CYS A 19 0.75 -4.56 -28.97
N GLY A 20 0.79 -4.54 -30.31
CA GLY A 20 -0.13 -3.85 -31.20
C GLY A 20 -0.17 -2.31 -31.14
N ASN A 21 -0.30 -1.64 -32.25
CA ASN A 21 -0.42 -0.19 -32.51
C ASN A 21 -1.46 0.53 -31.62
N GLY A 22 -1.19 0.68 -30.32
CA GLY A 22 -1.96 1.40 -29.33
C GLY A 22 -1.00 2.20 -28.44
N ALA A 23 -1.48 3.26 -27.83
CA ALA A 23 -0.72 4.02 -26.83
C ALA A 23 -0.14 3.07 -25.78
N GLU A 24 1.09 3.31 -25.35
CA GLU A 24 1.75 2.52 -24.31
C GLU A 24 0.91 2.53 -23.03
N SER A 25 0.82 1.37 -22.34
CA SER A 25 0.04 1.28 -21.11
C SER A 25 0.67 2.16 -20.03
N PRO A 26 -0.11 3.01 -19.32
CA PRO A 26 0.40 3.79 -18.21
C PRO A 26 0.60 2.96 -16.93
N TYR A 27 0.56 1.63 -17.04
CA TYR A 27 0.75 0.71 -15.92
C TYR A 27 1.87 -0.27 -16.20
N THR A 28 2.74 -0.46 -15.21
CA THR A 28 3.79 -1.47 -15.22
C THR A 28 3.43 -2.61 -14.27
N VAL A 29 3.59 -3.86 -14.72
CA VAL A 29 3.26 -5.05 -13.93
C VAL A 29 4.53 -5.76 -13.51
N PHE A 30 4.64 -6.01 -12.20
CA PHE A 30 5.71 -6.79 -11.59
C PHE A 30 5.12 -8.05 -10.95
N ARG A 31 5.68 -9.20 -11.26
CA ARG A 31 5.35 -10.42 -10.53
C ARG A 31 6.19 -10.47 -9.26
N ILE A 32 5.55 -10.40 -8.10
CA ILE A 32 6.23 -10.40 -6.80
C ILE A 32 6.23 -11.78 -6.12
N ASP A 33 5.27 -12.63 -6.50
CA ASP A 33 5.21 -14.03 -6.06
C ASP A 33 4.39 -14.87 -7.06
N LYS A 34 4.26 -16.19 -6.84
CA LYS A 34 3.38 -17.05 -7.64
C LYS A 34 1.93 -16.61 -7.47
N GLY A 35 1.31 -16.11 -8.55
CA GLY A 35 -0.06 -15.62 -8.53
C GLY A 35 -0.24 -14.27 -7.81
N VAL A 36 0.84 -13.56 -7.49
CA VAL A 36 0.78 -12.23 -6.86
C VAL A 36 1.54 -11.22 -7.71
N TYR A 37 0.86 -10.15 -8.07
CA TYR A 37 1.39 -9.10 -8.94
C TYR A 37 1.22 -7.74 -8.28
N ARG A 38 2.22 -6.88 -8.42
CA ARG A 38 2.10 -5.44 -8.21
C ARG A 38 1.86 -4.78 -9.55
N ILE A 39 0.88 -3.90 -9.61
CA ILE A 39 0.58 -3.07 -10.76
C ILE A 39 0.83 -1.63 -10.32
N GLU A 40 1.89 -1.03 -10.88
CA GLU A 40 2.33 0.32 -10.57
C GLU A 40 1.79 1.27 -11.64
N ASP A 41 1.16 2.35 -11.23
CA ASP A 41 0.82 3.40 -12.17
C ASP A 41 2.08 4.19 -12.59
N SER A 42 2.08 4.73 -13.79
CA SER A 42 3.19 5.51 -14.31
C SER A 42 3.02 7.01 -14.03
N ASN A 43 2.45 7.37 -12.89
CA ASN A 43 2.23 8.78 -12.54
C ASN A 43 3.56 9.57 -12.44
N SER A 44 4.67 8.89 -12.16
CA SER A 44 6.03 9.44 -12.28
C SER A 44 6.37 9.94 -13.69
N GLN A 45 5.65 9.47 -14.73
CA GLN A 45 5.75 9.94 -16.10
C GLN A 45 4.77 11.07 -16.44
N ASN A 46 3.99 11.54 -15.46
CA ASN A 46 3.06 12.65 -15.65
C ASN A 46 3.82 13.88 -16.18
N PRO A 47 3.39 14.48 -17.32
CA PRO A 47 4.05 15.66 -17.88
C PRO A 47 4.10 16.86 -16.94
N ALA A 48 3.17 16.97 -15.98
CA ALA A 48 3.22 18.01 -14.95
C ALA A 48 4.42 17.84 -14.00
N GLY A 49 4.88 16.61 -13.80
CA GLY A 49 6.07 16.30 -13.02
C GLY A 49 5.97 16.70 -11.54
N GLU A 50 7.10 16.61 -10.87
CA GLU A 50 7.28 17.18 -9.54
C GLU A 50 7.43 18.69 -9.66
N GLN A 51 6.79 19.41 -8.75
CA GLN A 51 6.85 20.87 -8.70
C GLN A 51 7.45 21.29 -7.36
N PHE A 52 8.37 22.26 -7.45
CA PHE A 52 9.00 22.84 -6.28
C PHE A 52 8.70 24.34 -6.24
N ASP A 53 8.55 24.91 -5.04
CA ASP A 53 8.42 26.35 -4.85
C ASP A 53 9.75 27.07 -5.02
N GLY A 54 9.73 28.41 -4.86
CA GLY A 54 10.93 29.26 -4.98
C GLY A 54 12.00 29.01 -3.90
N GLU A 55 11.68 28.26 -2.84
CA GLU A 55 12.58 27.86 -1.75
C GLU A 55 13.08 26.43 -1.92
N GLY A 56 12.66 25.74 -2.99
CA GLY A 56 13.04 24.35 -3.28
C GLY A 56 12.22 23.31 -2.50
N LYS A 57 11.09 23.70 -1.91
CA LYS A 57 10.19 22.81 -1.22
C LYS A 57 9.25 22.14 -2.21
N LEU A 58 9.05 20.83 -2.08
CA LEU A 58 8.14 20.08 -2.91
C LEU A 58 6.69 20.46 -2.61
N VAL A 59 6.00 21.05 -3.60
CA VAL A 59 4.58 21.48 -3.51
C VAL A 59 3.63 20.57 -4.29
N SER A 60 4.16 19.73 -5.17
CA SER A 60 3.39 18.69 -5.87
C SER A 60 4.31 17.53 -6.21
N SER A 61 3.89 16.33 -5.93
CA SER A 61 4.63 15.11 -6.22
C SER A 61 3.94 14.28 -7.29
N ASN A 62 4.74 13.49 -8.01
CA ASN A 62 4.25 12.39 -8.81
C ASN A 62 3.83 11.26 -7.86
N ASN A 63 2.58 11.30 -7.41
CA ASN A 63 2.07 10.32 -6.47
C ASN A 63 1.71 9.03 -7.22
N CYS A 64 2.66 8.13 -7.37
CA CYS A 64 2.43 6.80 -7.94
C CYS A 64 1.85 5.89 -6.85
N SER A 65 0.70 5.29 -7.10
CA SER A 65 0.08 4.32 -6.19
C SER A 65 0.09 2.93 -6.77
N ASP A 66 0.37 1.97 -5.90
CA ASP A 66 0.45 0.56 -6.25
C ASP A 66 -0.87 -0.15 -6.03
N MET A 67 -1.21 -1.03 -6.95
CA MET A 67 -2.29 -1.99 -6.85
C MET A 67 -1.72 -3.40 -6.75
N TYR A 68 -2.39 -4.28 -6.02
CA TYR A 68 -1.93 -5.64 -5.84
C TYR A 68 -2.97 -6.65 -6.28
N LEU A 69 -2.62 -7.51 -7.23
CA LEU A 69 -3.51 -8.52 -7.75
C LEU A 69 -3.07 -9.91 -7.28
N PHE A 70 -3.97 -10.60 -6.61
CA PHE A 70 -3.86 -12.00 -6.22
C PHE A 70 -4.69 -12.87 -7.15
N THR A 71 -4.09 -13.88 -7.74
CA THR A 71 -4.78 -14.81 -8.64
C THR A 71 -4.64 -16.23 -8.10
N GLY A 72 -5.65 -16.69 -7.38
CA GLY A 72 -5.76 -18.07 -6.95
C GLY A 72 -6.29 -18.98 -8.06
N LYS A 73 -6.57 -20.23 -7.71
CA LYS A 73 -7.09 -21.23 -8.66
C LYS A 73 -8.49 -20.86 -9.16
N ASP A 74 -9.36 -20.40 -8.27
CA ASP A 74 -10.79 -20.26 -8.55
C ASP A 74 -11.22 -18.78 -8.69
N ARG A 75 -10.56 -17.86 -8.02
CA ARG A 75 -10.92 -16.43 -7.94
C ARG A 75 -9.67 -15.54 -7.99
N ALA A 76 -9.92 -14.25 -8.16
CA ALA A 76 -8.91 -13.20 -8.07
C ALA A 76 -9.36 -12.09 -7.12
N LEU A 77 -8.39 -11.45 -6.46
CA LEU A 77 -8.58 -10.29 -5.61
C LEU A 77 -7.64 -9.18 -6.08
N LEU A 78 -8.18 -8.02 -6.40
CA LEU A 78 -7.40 -6.80 -6.65
C LEU A 78 -7.55 -5.88 -5.43
N VAL A 79 -6.42 -5.45 -4.90
CA VAL A 79 -6.35 -4.51 -3.78
C VAL A 79 -5.87 -3.17 -4.29
N ASP A 80 -6.65 -2.13 -4.01
CA ASP A 80 -6.51 -0.74 -4.45
C ASP A 80 -6.68 -0.53 -5.97
N LEU A 81 -6.98 0.71 -6.33
CA LEU A 81 -7.27 1.15 -7.69
C LEU A 81 -6.53 2.45 -8.06
N SER A 82 -5.32 2.63 -7.53
CA SER A 82 -4.39 3.68 -7.99
C SER A 82 -4.96 5.10 -8.00
N ASN A 83 -4.17 6.02 -8.50
CA ASN A 83 -4.60 7.38 -8.84
C ASN A 83 -5.50 7.41 -10.07
N LYS A 84 -6.30 8.46 -10.18
CA LYS A 84 -6.89 8.85 -11.44
C LYS A 84 -5.79 9.45 -12.34
N LEU A 85 -5.52 8.80 -13.48
CA LEU A 85 -4.52 9.25 -14.44
C LEU A 85 -5.17 10.13 -15.51
N ASP A 86 -5.40 11.40 -15.20
CA ASP A 86 -6.07 12.35 -16.13
C ASP A 86 -5.21 12.71 -17.36
N TRP A 87 -3.92 12.43 -17.33
CA TRP A 87 -2.99 12.68 -18.43
C TRP A 87 -2.87 11.53 -19.43
N ALA A 88 -3.51 10.40 -19.17
CA ALA A 88 -3.50 9.21 -20.02
C ALA A 88 -4.92 8.81 -20.41
N ASP A 89 -5.34 9.22 -21.62
CA ASP A 89 -6.70 9.01 -22.13
C ASP A 89 -7.13 7.54 -22.13
N ASN A 90 -6.19 6.61 -22.24
CA ASN A 90 -6.45 5.17 -22.27
C ASN A 90 -6.30 4.47 -20.89
N ALA A 91 -6.13 5.22 -19.80
CA ALA A 91 -5.81 4.65 -18.49
C ALA A 91 -6.85 3.60 -18.03
N ALA A 92 -8.14 3.92 -18.16
CA ALA A 92 -9.20 3.03 -17.71
C ALA A 92 -9.22 1.70 -18.49
N GLU A 93 -9.18 1.76 -19.82
CA GLU A 93 -9.18 0.60 -20.70
C GLU A 93 -7.90 -0.23 -20.51
N ALA A 94 -6.76 0.44 -20.35
CA ALA A 94 -5.48 -0.22 -20.15
C ALA A 94 -5.46 -0.99 -18.81
N LEU A 95 -5.96 -0.39 -17.72
CA LEU A 95 -6.04 -1.04 -16.41
C LEU A 95 -6.97 -2.26 -16.46
N VAL A 96 -8.19 -2.09 -16.94
CA VAL A 96 -9.17 -3.18 -17.03
C VAL A 96 -8.63 -4.32 -17.91
N SER A 97 -8.03 -4.01 -19.06
CA SER A 97 -7.43 -5.00 -19.95
C SER A 97 -6.29 -5.76 -19.28
N GLN A 98 -5.40 -5.02 -18.59
CA GLN A 98 -4.26 -5.62 -17.89
C GLN A 98 -4.71 -6.55 -16.76
N VAL A 99 -5.65 -6.12 -15.92
CA VAL A 99 -6.23 -6.93 -14.84
C VAL A 99 -6.93 -8.17 -15.40
N LYS A 100 -7.80 -8.02 -16.39
CA LYS A 100 -8.50 -9.16 -17.02
C LYS A 100 -7.53 -10.15 -17.68
N LYS A 101 -6.46 -9.68 -18.28
CA LYS A 101 -5.41 -10.55 -18.84
C LYS A 101 -4.75 -11.43 -17.76
N LEU A 102 -4.48 -10.87 -16.58
CA LEU A 102 -3.87 -11.59 -15.46
C LEU A 102 -4.86 -12.53 -14.75
N CYS A 103 -6.10 -12.10 -14.57
CA CYS A 103 -7.15 -12.91 -13.95
C CYS A 103 -7.64 -14.07 -14.83
N GLY A 104 -7.57 -13.89 -16.15
CA GLY A 104 -8.23 -14.78 -17.11
C GLY A 104 -9.75 -14.69 -16.99
N ARG A 105 -10.45 -15.83 -16.78
CA ARG A 105 -11.90 -15.89 -16.64
C ARG A 105 -12.37 -16.05 -15.18
N LYS A 106 -11.49 -15.80 -14.22
CA LYS A 106 -11.85 -15.93 -12.80
C LYS A 106 -12.72 -14.77 -12.37
N PRO A 107 -13.71 -14.98 -11.50
CA PRO A 107 -14.42 -13.90 -10.83
C PRO A 107 -13.41 -13.00 -10.11
N LEU A 108 -13.59 -11.69 -10.27
CA LEU A 108 -12.73 -10.67 -9.66
C LEU A 108 -13.46 -9.99 -8.51
N THR A 109 -12.83 -9.99 -7.35
CA THR A 109 -13.19 -9.11 -6.24
C THR A 109 -12.20 -7.97 -6.18
N ILE A 110 -12.69 -6.74 -5.99
CA ILE A 110 -11.87 -5.55 -5.73
C ILE A 110 -12.09 -5.15 -4.27
N SER A 111 -11.00 -4.87 -3.57
CA SER A 111 -11.01 -4.37 -2.22
C SER A 111 -9.99 -3.25 -2.04
N PHE A 112 -9.95 -2.61 -0.87
CA PHE A 112 -9.14 -1.42 -0.66
C PHE A 112 -8.41 -1.50 0.67
N THR A 113 -7.19 -0.96 0.72
CA THR A 113 -6.46 -0.79 1.97
C THR A 113 -7.07 0.31 2.83
N HIS A 114 -7.52 1.39 2.22
CA HIS A 114 -8.18 2.53 2.86
C HIS A 114 -8.88 3.41 1.82
N ASN A 115 -9.51 4.51 2.25
CA ASN A 115 -10.41 5.30 1.42
C ASN A 115 -9.80 6.58 0.80
N HIS A 116 -8.48 6.69 0.71
CA HIS A 116 -7.86 7.83 0.05
C HIS A 116 -7.99 7.77 -1.47
N ASN A 117 -8.06 8.94 -2.09
CA ASN A 117 -8.34 9.07 -3.53
C ASN A 117 -7.29 8.43 -4.42
N ASP A 118 -6.04 8.40 -4.00
CA ASP A 118 -4.94 7.78 -4.72
C ASP A 118 -4.90 6.24 -4.62
N HIS A 119 -5.81 5.66 -3.83
CA HIS A 119 -6.08 4.21 -3.77
C HIS A 119 -7.42 3.83 -4.41
N MET A 120 -8.25 4.82 -4.79
CA MET A 120 -9.58 4.63 -5.37
C MET A 120 -9.75 5.31 -6.73
N GLY A 121 -8.75 6.00 -7.23
CA GLY A 121 -8.86 6.93 -8.36
C GLY A 121 -9.39 6.30 -9.63
N MET A 122 -9.12 5.01 -9.88
CA MET A 122 -9.60 4.28 -11.05
C MET A 122 -10.88 3.47 -10.79
N LEU A 123 -11.62 3.73 -9.69
CA LEU A 123 -12.89 3.05 -9.38
C LEU A 123 -13.88 3.09 -10.56
N TYR A 124 -13.99 4.22 -11.24
CA TYR A 124 -14.89 4.41 -12.38
C TYR A 124 -14.64 3.43 -13.53
N ALA A 125 -13.42 2.90 -13.67
CA ALA A 125 -13.09 1.92 -14.71
C ALA A 125 -13.76 0.56 -14.46
N PHE A 126 -14.09 0.24 -13.21
CA PHE A 126 -14.65 -1.06 -12.80
C PHE A 126 -16.11 -1.00 -12.37
N GLN A 127 -16.66 0.16 -12.04
CA GLN A 127 -18.06 0.30 -11.57
C GLN A 127 -19.09 -0.32 -12.50
N ASN A 128 -18.85 -0.29 -13.83
CA ASN A 128 -19.76 -0.83 -14.84
C ASN A 128 -19.37 -2.25 -15.33
N GLN A 129 -18.38 -2.89 -14.73
CA GLN A 129 -17.99 -4.26 -15.08
C GLN A 129 -18.87 -5.28 -14.32
N ALA A 130 -19.80 -5.92 -15.00
CA ALA A 130 -20.79 -6.81 -14.38
C ALA A 130 -20.18 -8.05 -13.68
N ASP A 131 -18.97 -8.42 -14.06
CA ASP A 131 -18.19 -9.56 -13.55
C ASP A 131 -17.26 -9.19 -12.37
N VAL A 132 -17.42 -7.98 -11.82
CA VAL A 132 -16.62 -7.48 -10.69
C VAL A 132 -17.49 -7.30 -9.45
N THR A 133 -17.01 -7.77 -8.32
CA THR A 133 -17.61 -7.57 -6.99
C THR A 133 -16.70 -6.65 -6.17
N PHE A 134 -17.27 -5.79 -5.34
CA PHE A 134 -16.55 -4.92 -4.42
C PHE A 134 -16.71 -5.39 -2.98
N ALA A 135 -15.61 -5.63 -2.30
CA ALA A 135 -15.54 -5.96 -0.88
C ALA A 135 -14.92 -4.77 -0.12
N LEU A 136 -15.65 -4.18 0.79
CA LEU A 136 -15.35 -2.88 1.35
C LEU A 136 -15.06 -2.98 2.86
N PRO A 137 -13.87 -2.58 3.34
CA PRO A 137 -13.60 -2.48 4.78
C PRO A 137 -14.59 -1.54 5.45
N ARG A 138 -15.37 -2.06 6.43
CA ARG A 138 -16.51 -1.33 6.99
C ARG A 138 -16.19 0.06 7.48
N THR A 139 -15.12 0.22 8.25
CA THR A 139 -14.84 1.48 8.96
C THR A 139 -14.67 2.65 8.01
N ASP A 140 -13.89 2.48 6.94
CA ASP A 140 -13.60 3.55 5.98
C ASP A 140 -14.68 3.71 4.90
N PHE A 141 -15.46 2.66 4.62
CA PHE A 141 -16.32 2.65 3.45
C PHE A 141 -17.82 2.73 3.74
N SER A 142 -18.27 2.60 5.00
CA SER A 142 -19.69 2.65 5.33
C SER A 142 -20.40 3.94 4.90
N SER A 143 -19.69 5.07 4.85
CA SER A 143 -20.21 6.35 4.38
C SER A 143 -20.05 6.59 2.87
N LEU A 144 -19.42 5.68 2.14
CA LEU A 144 -19.10 5.79 0.72
C LEU A 144 -19.82 4.77 -0.15
N LEU A 145 -20.79 4.03 0.40
CA LEU A 145 -21.47 2.94 -0.30
C LEU A 145 -22.13 3.38 -1.61
N ASP A 146 -22.62 4.61 -1.66
CA ASP A 146 -23.25 5.21 -2.86
C ASP A 146 -22.30 5.30 -4.05
N LEU A 147 -20.99 5.21 -3.84
CA LEU A 147 -20.01 5.18 -4.91
C LEU A 147 -19.89 3.81 -5.59
N PHE A 148 -20.48 2.78 -5.01
CA PHE A 148 -20.33 1.39 -5.45
C PHE A 148 -21.66 0.80 -5.93
N PRO A 149 -21.66 -0.12 -6.91
CA PRO A 149 -22.88 -0.81 -7.35
C PRO A 149 -23.49 -1.62 -6.21
N GLU A 150 -24.74 -1.32 -5.82
CA GLU A 150 -25.41 -1.94 -4.68
C GLU A 150 -25.53 -3.47 -4.81
N ASP A 151 -25.81 -3.95 -6.01
CA ASP A 151 -26.02 -5.38 -6.31
C ASP A 151 -24.75 -6.23 -6.32
N ARG A 152 -23.57 -5.59 -6.30
CA ARG A 152 -22.25 -6.23 -6.41
C ARG A 152 -21.26 -5.73 -5.37
N SER A 153 -21.75 -5.14 -4.28
CA SER A 153 -20.90 -4.60 -3.22
C SER A 153 -21.36 -5.11 -1.86
N TYR A 154 -20.40 -5.38 -1.01
CA TYR A 154 -20.66 -5.73 0.39
C TYR A 154 -19.56 -5.17 1.29
N VAL A 155 -19.92 -4.90 2.54
CA VAL A 155 -18.97 -4.50 3.56
C VAL A 155 -18.52 -5.71 4.37
N TYR A 156 -17.28 -5.72 4.81
CA TYR A 156 -16.76 -6.75 5.70
C TYR A 156 -16.09 -6.14 6.93
N ASP A 157 -16.00 -6.96 7.97
CA ASP A 157 -15.36 -6.61 9.23
C ASP A 157 -13.93 -7.13 9.28
N GLU A 158 -13.20 -6.68 10.26
CA GLU A 158 -11.84 -7.10 10.63
C GLU A 158 -11.69 -8.64 10.68
N GLY A 159 -10.56 -9.16 10.21
CA GLY A 159 -10.32 -10.61 10.14
C GLY A 159 -11.01 -11.33 8.98
N HIS A 160 -11.52 -10.59 7.99
CA HIS A 160 -12.07 -11.22 6.79
C HIS A 160 -10.98 -11.98 6.02
N CYS A 161 -11.36 -13.16 5.50
CA CYS A 161 -10.48 -13.98 4.68
C CYS A 161 -11.07 -14.17 3.28
N PHE A 162 -10.28 -13.82 2.26
CA PHE A 162 -10.59 -14.08 0.86
C PHE A 162 -10.01 -15.43 0.46
N ASP A 163 -10.88 -16.44 0.30
CA ASP A 163 -10.50 -17.74 -0.26
C ASP A 163 -10.51 -17.66 -1.80
N LEU A 164 -9.34 -17.82 -2.41
CA LEU A 164 -9.15 -17.80 -3.86
C LEU A 164 -8.95 -19.22 -4.45
N GLY A 165 -9.12 -20.25 -3.62
CA GLY A 165 -9.07 -21.68 -3.97
C GLY A 165 -7.76 -22.36 -3.56
N ASP A 166 -6.60 -21.79 -3.90
CA ASP A 166 -5.26 -22.28 -3.49
C ASP A 166 -4.41 -21.16 -2.86
N LEU A 167 -5.06 -20.07 -2.53
CA LEU A 167 -4.45 -18.90 -1.91
C LEU A 167 -5.49 -18.24 -0.98
N GLU A 168 -5.14 -18.08 0.28
CA GLU A 168 -5.92 -17.35 1.27
C GLU A 168 -5.27 -15.99 1.53
N VAL A 169 -6.11 -14.94 1.54
CA VAL A 169 -5.69 -13.57 1.84
C VAL A 169 -6.50 -13.06 3.02
N GLU A 170 -5.87 -12.97 4.18
CA GLU A 170 -6.48 -12.49 5.41
C GLU A 170 -6.34 -10.98 5.53
N THR A 171 -7.31 -10.33 6.16
CA THR A 171 -7.24 -8.90 6.45
C THR A 171 -7.00 -8.65 7.94
N LEU A 172 -6.16 -7.66 8.23
CA LEU A 172 -5.94 -7.17 9.58
C LEU A 172 -6.07 -5.65 9.58
N LYS A 173 -6.81 -5.12 10.54
CA LYS A 173 -6.97 -3.67 10.69
C LYS A 173 -5.74 -3.07 11.37
N VAL A 174 -5.15 -2.06 10.74
CA VAL A 174 -4.05 -1.25 11.27
C VAL A 174 -4.42 0.22 11.11
N SER A 175 -5.22 0.72 12.03
CA SER A 175 -5.70 2.12 12.03
C SER A 175 -4.56 3.11 12.27
N GLY A 176 -4.80 4.38 11.94
CA GLY A 176 -3.89 5.49 12.22
C GLY A 176 -3.67 6.38 11.01
N HIS A 177 -3.28 5.83 9.88
CA HIS A 177 -3.25 6.56 8.61
C HIS A 177 -4.68 6.97 8.21
N THR A 178 -5.60 6.02 8.21
CA THR A 178 -7.05 6.26 8.31
C THR A 178 -7.63 5.44 9.46
N PRO A 179 -8.84 5.77 9.95
CA PRO A 179 -9.49 4.98 11.00
C PRO A 179 -9.77 3.53 10.60
N GLY A 180 -9.94 3.25 9.33
CA GLY A 180 -10.30 1.95 8.78
C GLY A 180 -9.23 1.28 7.93
N SER A 181 -7.98 1.76 7.96
CA SER A 181 -6.89 1.13 7.21
C SER A 181 -6.76 -0.35 7.53
N VAL A 182 -6.67 -1.17 6.49
CA VAL A 182 -6.46 -2.61 6.58
C VAL A 182 -5.25 -3.04 5.76
N ILE A 183 -4.59 -4.10 6.22
CA ILE A 183 -3.52 -4.78 5.49
C ILE A 183 -4.00 -6.17 5.05
N TYR A 184 -3.39 -6.71 4.00
CA TYR A 184 -3.73 -8.01 3.42
C TYR A 184 -2.55 -8.95 3.59
N LEU A 185 -2.78 -10.07 4.27
CA LEU A 185 -1.74 -11.00 4.67
C LEU A 185 -1.89 -12.33 3.96
N VAL A 186 -0.80 -12.86 3.43
CA VAL A 186 -0.69 -14.20 2.87
C VAL A 186 0.29 -15.00 3.70
N LYS A 187 -0.22 -15.70 4.72
CA LYS A 187 0.60 -16.42 5.73
C LYS A 187 1.58 -17.39 5.08
N ASP A 188 1.10 -18.25 4.21
CA ASP A 188 1.90 -19.29 3.56
C ASP A 188 3.00 -18.74 2.65
N ARG A 189 3.01 -17.44 2.40
CA ARG A 189 4.01 -16.74 1.58
C ARG A 189 4.86 -15.74 2.36
N ASN A 190 4.60 -15.58 3.67
CA ASN A 190 5.24 -14.56 4.50
C ASN A 190 5.18 -13.17 3.83
N LEU A 191 4.01 -12.80 3.33
CA LEU A 191 3.79 -11.61 2.52
C LEU A 191 2.61 -10.81 3.05
N ALA A 192 2.76 -9.49 3.12
CA ALA A 192 1.68 -8.56 3.41
C ALA A 192 1.68 -7.38 2.45
N ILE A 193 0.47 -6.99 2.02
CA ILE A 193 0.21 -5.72 1.35
C ILE A 193 -0.28 -4.75 2.40
N THR A 194 0.42 -3.66 2.58
CA THR A 194 0.23 -2.78 3.74
C THR A 194 -0.44 -1.46 3.39
N GLY A 195 -0.61 -1.16 2.11
CA GLY A 195 -1.05 0.18 1.71
C GLY A 195 -0.20 1.22 2.40
N ASP A 196 -0.84 2.21 3.01
CA ASP A 196 -0.17 3.28 3.74
C ASP A 196 -0.14 3.07 5.26
N ALA A 197 -0.63 1.90 5.72
CA ALA A 197 -0.78 1.65 7.15
C ALA A 197 0.53 1.32 7.88
N ILE A 198 1.59 0.87 7.21
CA ILE A 198 2.83 0.42 7.90
C ILE A 198 4.09 1.10 7.38
N GLY A 199 4.10 1.62 6.25
CA GLY A 199 5.27 2.25 5.67
C GLY A 199 5.18 2.18 4.17
N SER A 200 4.85 3.31 3.63
CA SER A 200 4.70 3.50 2.22
C SER A 200 5.41 4.79 1.85
N GLY A 201 6.28 4.73 0.86
CA GLY A 201 7.02 5.90 0.43
C GLY A 201 7.77 6.61 1.56
N HIS A 202 7.24 7.72 2.01
CA HIS A 202 7.78 8.56 3.08
C HIS A 202 7.45 8.09 4.51
N GLY A 203 7.11 6.84 4.70
CA GLY A 203 6.70 6.30 5.99
C GLY A 203 5.19 6.33 6.19
N VAL A 204 4.75 6.21 7.43
CA VAL A 204 3.32 6.29 7.78
C VAL A 204 2.94 7.73 8.06
N TRP A 205 1.89 8.21 7.39
CA TRP A 205 1.35 9.54 7.59
C TRP A 205 0.27 9.51 8.67
N ILE A 206 0.50 10.24 9.78
CA ILE A 206 -0.40 10.30 10.94
C ILE A 206 -0.65 11.76 11.30
N PHE A 207 -1.88 12.20 11.14
CA PHE A 207 -2.23 13.63 11.13
C PHE A 207 -2.64 14.19 12.50
N SER A 208 -2.76 13.36 13.54
CA SER A 208 -3.18 13.82 14.87
C SER A 208 -2.81 12.82 15.96
N LYS A 209 -2.82 13.30 17.23
CA LYS A 209 -2.62 12.42 18.38
C LYS A 209 -3.64 11.28 18.46
N PRO A 210 -4.97 11.49 18.29
CA PRO A 210 -5.92 10.39 18.29
C PRO A 210 -5.64 9.35 17.20
N ALA A 211 -5.19 9.78 16.02
CA ALA A 211 -4.79 8.88 14.94
C ALA A 211 -3.53 8.08 15.33
N PHE A 212 -2.58 8.70 16.03
CA PHE A 212 -1.40 8.00 16.51
C PHE A 212 -1.74 6.98 17.63
N GLU A 213 -2.67 7.30 18.51
CA GLU A 213 -3.18 6.36 19.52
C GLU A 213 -3.85 5.14 18.86
N GLN A 214 -4.66 5.36 17.82
CA GLN A 214 -5.22 4.26 17.01
C GLN A 214 -4.12 3.45 16.30
N TYR A 215 -3.05 4.12 15.86
CA TYR A 215 -1.91 3.44 15.23
C TYR A 215 -1.17 2.53 16.22
N ILE A 216 -0.97 2.97 17.46
CA ILE A 216 -0.38 2.15 18.52
C ILE A 216 -1.18 0.86 18.71
N ASP A 217 -2.49 0.97 18.80
CA ASP A 217 -3.39 -0.18 18.98
C ASP A 217 -3.34 -1.12 17.75
N GLY A 218 -3.46 -0.57 16.54
CA GLY A 218 -3.40 -1.35 15.29
C GLY A 218 -2.04 -2.01 15.07
N PHE A 219 -0.96 -1.30 15.38
CA PHE A 219 0.38 -1.86 15.27
C PHE A 219 0.63 -2.96 16.33
N THR A 220 0.08 -2.82 17.53
CA THR A 220 0.11 -3.86 18.57
C THR A 220 -0.63 -5.12 18.11
N ALA A 221 -1.80 -4.95 17.46
CA ALA A 221 -2.52 -6.06 16.87
C ALA A 221 -1.70 -6.78 15.77
N LEU A 222 -0.97 -6.01 14.94
CA LEU A 222 -0.04 -6.59 13.97
C LEU A 222 1.06 -7.42 14.64
N LEU A 223 1.71 -6.90 15.68
CA LEU A 223 2.76 -7.63 16.40
C LEU A 223 2.21 -8.94 16.97
N THR A 224 1.04 -8.91 17.60
CA THR A 224 0.35 -10.08 18.11
C THR A 224 0.05 -11.10 17.00
N TYR A 225 -0.49 -10.61 15.87
CA TYR A 225 -0.75 -11.47 14.72
C TYR A 225 0.52 -12.13 14.18
N LEU A 226 1.62 -11.39 14.05
CA LEU A 226 2.91 -11.94 13.60
C LEU A 226 3.49 -12.98 14.58
N ASP A 227 3.18 -12.86 15.87
CA ASP A 227 3.60 -13.83 16.89
C ASP A 227 2.76 -15.13 16.86
N GLU A 228 1.48 -15.05 16.56
CA GLU A 228 0.52 -16.12 16.71
C GLU A 228 0.18 -16.84 15.39
N SER A 229 0.31 -16.18 14.24
CA SER A 229 -0.14 -16.68 12.94
C SER A 229 0.71 -17.82 12.35
N GLY A 230 1.94 -18.00 12.83
CA GLY A 230 2.90 -18.94 12.25
C GLY A 230 3.66 -18.40 11.02
N ILE A 231 3.55 -17.11 10.72
CA ILE A 231 4.38 -16.44 9.70
C ILE A 231 5.86 -16.58 10.09
N ASP A 232 6.69 -16.97 9.12
CA ASP A 232 8.14 -16.92 9.27
C ASP A 232 8.60 -15.45 9.17
N LYS A 233 8.77 -14.81 10.33
CA LYS A 233 9.09 -13.39 10.42
C LYS A 233 10.39 -13.01 9.72
N ASP A 234 11.38 -13.91 9.70
CA ASP A 234 12.67 -13.66 9.04
C ASP A 234 12.53 -13.65 7.49
N LYS A 235 11.42 -14.15 6.97
CA LYS A 235 11.06 -14.12 5.54
C LYS A 235 9.94 -13.16 5.21
N LEU A 236 9.45 -12.42 6.20
CA LEU A 236 8.36 -11.47 6.01
C LEU A 236 8.73 -10.40 4.98
N ARG A 237 7.84 -10.22 4.00
CA ARG A 237 7.93 -9.16 2.97
C ARG A 237 6.72 -8.27 3.05
N LEU A 238 6.94 -6.98 3.21
CA LEU A 238 5.89 -5.96 3.28
C LEU A 238 5.93 -5.09 2.02
N PHE A 239 4.79 -4.92 1.39
CA PHE A 239 4.62 -4.11 0.20
C PHE A 239 3.63 -2.98 0.47
N GLY A 240 4.12 -1.75 0.43
CA GLY A 240 3.34 -0.54 0.67
C GLY A 240 2.57 -0.05 -0.55
N GLY A 241 1.77 1.01 -0.35
CA GLY A 241 0.98 1.64 -1.40
C GLY A 241 1.77 2.51 -2.38
N HIS A 242 2.98 2.92 -2.02
CA HIS A 242 3.83 3.83 -2.80
C HIS A 242 5.26 3.30 -2.92
N TYR A 243 5.41 2.13 -3.51
CA TYR A 243 6.68 1.41 -3.57
C TYR A 243 7.80 2.20 -4.27
N TRP A 244 7.49 2.92 -5.35
CA TRP A 244 8.46 3.71 -6.10
C TRP A 244 9.00 4.91 -5.30
N GLN A 245 8.19 5.52 -4.43
CA GLN A 245 8.58 6.66 -3.61
C GLN A 245 9.72 6.33 -2.64
N ARG A 246 9.95 5.06 -2.36
CA ARG A 246 11.08 4.63 -1.53
C ARG A 246 12.43 4.94 -2.14
N ASP A 247 12.52 5.21 -3.43
CA ASP A 247 13.76 5.70 -4.04
C ASP A 247 14.17 7.09 -3.52
N TRP A 248 13.22 7.86 -3.00
CA TRP A 248 13.50 9.15 -2.36
C TRP A 248 14.13 8.96 -0.98
N CYS A 249 13.80 7.87 -0.32
CA CYS A 249 14.36 7.48 0.96
C CYS A 249 15.61 6.60 0.77
N LYS A 250 16.49 6.96 -0.17
CA LYS A 250 17.72 6.18 -0.48
C LYS A 250 18.57 5.86 0.74
N GLU A 251 18.50 6.71 1.75
CA GLU A 251 19.19 6.52 3.02
C GLU A 251 18.59 5.40 3.88
N LEU A 252 17.33 4.99 3.59
CA LEU A 252 16.60 3.97 4.33
C LEU A 252 16.80 2.53 3.78
N GLY A 253 17.65 2.35 2.77
CA GLY A 253 18.03 1.01 2.30
C GLY A 253 17.03 0.35 1.33
N SER A 254 16.63 -0.90 1.61
CA SER A 254 15.84 -1.74 0.70
C SER A 254 14.45 -1.17 0.38
N ARG A 255 13.99 -1.37 -0.85
CA ARG A 255 12.61 -1.09 -1.29
C ARG A 255 11.60 -2.04 -0.66
N GLU A 256 12.01 -3.27 -0.36
CA GLU A 256 11.19 -4.25 0.35
C GLU A 256 11.40 -4.08 1.84
N LEU A 257 10.30 -3.98 2.57
CA LEU A 257 10.30 -3.94 4.01
C LEU A 257 10.13 -5.36 4.56
N GLY A 258 10.68 -5.58 5.75
CA GLY A 258 10.59 -6.86 6.43
C GLY A 258 10.48 -6.68 7.93
N ILE A 259 10.83 -7.73 8.67
CA ILE A 259 10.73 -7.72 10.14
C ILE A 259 11.58 -6.64 10.80
N ASP A 260 12.70 -6.25 10.21
CA ASP A 260 13.56 -5.20 10.79
C ASP A 260 12.85 -3.85 10.75
N TYR A 261 12.10 -3.54 9.67
CA TYR A 261 11.25 -2.36 9.63
C TYR A 261 10.17 -2.38 10.72
N VAL A 262 9.55 -3.54 10.96
CA VAL A 262 8.54 -3.69 12.03
C VAL A 262 9.16 -3.43 13.40
N ARG A 263 10.37 -3.93 13.65
CA ARG A 263 11.11 -3.68 14.90
C ARG A 263 11.48 -2.22 15.07
N ASP A 264 11.98 -1.59 14.00
CA ASP A 264 12.30 -0.16 13.99
C ASP A 264 11.05 0.69 14.26
N MET A 265 9.91 0.36 13.67
CA MET A 265 8.65 1.06 13.90
C MET A 265 8.16 0.86 15.34
N GLN A 266 8.28 -0.33 15.89
CA GLN A 266 7.94 -0.58 17.30
C GLN A 266 8.76 0.29 18.24
N GLU A 267 10.06 0.40 18.01
CA GLU A 267 10.93 1.28 18.83
C GLU A 267 10.60 2.74 18.60
N LEU A 268 10.37 3.16 17.34
CA LEU A 268 9.99 4.55 17.03
C LEU A 268 8.70 4.96 17.75
N ILE A 269 7.68 4.11 17.76
CA ILE A 269 6.44 4.35 18.51
C ILE A 269 6.75 4.56 20.00
N GLY A 270 7.59 3.70 20.59
CA GLY A 270 8.02 3.83 21.98
C GLY A 270 8.76 5.14 22.25
N LEU A 271 9.66 5.55 21.37
CA LEU A 271 10.40 6.81 21.48
C LEU A 271 9.49 8.03 21.37
N ILE A 272 8.52 8.02 20.46
CA ILE A 272 7.52 9.10 20.34
C ILE A 272 6.73 9.20 21.65
N CYS A 273 6.23 8.07 22.16
CA CYS A 273 5.47 8.05 23.44
C CYS A 273 6.26 8.56 24.63
N ARG A 274 7.58 8.42 24.63
CA ARG A 274 8.44 8.96 25.70
C ARG A 274 8.92 10.39 25.42
N GLY A 275 8.60 10.97 24.26
CA GLY A 275 9.09 12.27 23.82
C GLY A 275 10.60 12.28 23.52
N GLU A 276 11.16 11.13 23.18
CA GLU A 276 12.60 10.89 22.95
C GLU A 276 12.93 10.68 21.46
N ALA A 277 11.93 10.63 20.59
CA ALA A 277 12.14 10.38 19.17
C ALA A 277 12.93 11.53 18.52
N ASP A 278 13.91 11.15 17.70
CA ASP A 278 14.55 12.08 16.78
C ASP A 278 13.56 12.49 15.68
N PHE A 279 13.68 13.74 15.22
CA PHE A 279 12.85 14.24 14.15
C PHE A 279 13.58 15.24 13.26
N VAL A 280 13.14 15.32 12.01
CA VAL A 280 13.60 16.31 11.03
C VAL A 280 12.40 17.04 10.44
N PRO A 281 12.56 18.30 9.98
CA PRO A 281 11.51 18.99 9.24
C PRO A 281 11.16 18.23 7.97
N SER A 282 9.86 18.12 7.67
CA SER A 282 9.39 17.61 6.39
C SER A 282 9.67 18.63 5.28
N ASN A 283 10.05 18.14 4.12
CA ASN A 283 10.16 18.93 2.89
C ASN A 283 8.84 18.92 2.08
N LEU A 284 7.78 18.32 2.60
CA LEU A 284 6.48 18.27 1.95
C LEU A 284 5.59 19.42 2.45
N ASP A 285 4.83 20.02 1.53
CA ASP A 285 3.89 21.10 1.85
C ASP A 285 2.43 20.63 1.78
N PHE A 286 2.09 19.64 2.61
CA PHE A 286 0.73 19.11 2.69
C PHE A 286 -0.08 19.66 3.88
N GLY A 287 0.42 20.69 4.57
CA GLY A 287 -0.27 21.41 5.62
C GLY A 287 -0.50 20.64 6.93
N LEU A 288 -0.53 19.32 6.90
CA LEU A 288 -0.74 18.46 8.07
C LEU A 288 0.52 17.71 8.50
N VAL A 289 1.54 17.66 7.63
CA VAL A 289 2.82 17.00 7.88
C VAL A 289 3.92 18.03 7.76
N ASP A 290 4.56 18.34 8.87
CA ASP A 290 5.70 19.25 8.94
C ASP A 290 6.95 18.58 9.52
N THR A 291 6.83 17.35 9.99
CA THR A 291 7.85 16.65 10.78
C THR A 291 7.90 15.17 10.42
N TYR A 292 9.11 14.65 10.25
CA TYR A 292 9.38 13.21 10.21
C TYR A 292 10.03 12.79 11.51
N TYR A 293 9.38 11.90 12.28
CA TYR A 293 9.99 11.16 13.37
C TYR A 293 10.66 9.92 12.82
N CYS A 294 11.92 9.68 13.19
CA CYS A 294 12.74 8.65 12.56
C CYS A 294 13.42 7.76 13.58
N TYR A 295 13.49 6.46 13.28
CA TYR A 295 14.34 5.50 13.97
C TYR A 295 14.65 4.33 13.02
N GLY A 296 15.94 4.04 12.82
CA GLY A 296 16.35 3.01 11.87
C GLY A 296 15.78 3.27 10.48
N SER A 297 15.03 2.29 9.97
CA SER A 297 14.32 2.40 8.68
C SER A 297 12.89 2.94 8.79
N ALA A 298 12.37 3.14 10.01
CA ALA A 298 10.99 3.55 10.25
C ALA A 298 10.84 5.07 10.27
N ILE A 299 9.74 5.55 9.68
CA ILE A 299 9.36 6.96 9.66
C ILE A 299 7.88 7.08 10.01
N VAL A 300 7.56 8.01 10.91
CA VAL A 300 6.22 8.54 11.14
C VAL A 300 6.20 9.98 10.65
N ALA A 301 5.48 10.24 9.57
CA ALA A 301 5.27 11.56 9.02
C ALA A 301 4.06 12.21 9.70
N SER A 302 4.27 13.29 10.44
CA SER A 302 3.25 13.94 11.25
C SER A 302 3.58 15.42 11.46
N ASN A 303 3.20 15.96 12.58
CA ASN A 303 3.52 17.32 12.99
C ASN A 303 4.17 17.33 14.40
N GLN A 304 4.78 18.46 14.76
CA GLN A 304 5.49 18.60 16.04
C GLN A 304 4.60 18.40 17.26
N SER A 305 3.27 18.49 17.13
CA SER A 305 2.36 18.31 18.25
C SER A 305 2.46 16.92 18.89
N LEU A 306 2.84 15.89 18.16
CA LEU A 306 3.07 14.56 18.75
C LEU A 306 4.14 14.61 19.85
N LYS A 307 5.22 15.34 19.65
CA LYS A 307 6.29 15.52 20.65
C LYS A 307 5.82 16.26 21.89
N GLU A 308 4.90 17.20 21.76
CA GLU A 308 4.39 17.98 22.86
C GLU A 308 3.41 17.21 23.75
N TYR A 309 2.66 16.27 23.16
CA TYR A 309 1.67 15.48 23.88
C TYR A 309 2.25 14.40 24.80
N TYR A 310 3.47 13.93 24.51
CA TYR A 310 4.10 12.82 25.23
C TYR A 310 5.32 13.23 26.06
N LYS A 311 5.41 14.51 26.43
CA LYS A 311 6.40 15.05 27.38
C LYS A 311 5.97 14.84 28.82
#